data_b46eb6f888ee726c22438826586eeda2
#
_entry.id   b46eb6f888ee726c22438826586eeda2
#
_cell.length_a   1.000
_cell.length_b   1.000
_cell.length_c   1.000
_cell.angle_alpha   90.00
_cell.angle_beta   90.00
_cell.angle_gamma   90.00
#
_symmetry.space_group_name_H-M   'P 1'
#
loop_
_entity.id
_entity.type
_entity.pdbx_description
1 polymer ?
#
loop_
_entity_poly.entity_id
_entity_poly.type
_entity_poly.pdbx_seq_one_letter_code
_entity_poly.pdbx_strand_id
1 'polypeptide(L)'
;MNTKDLEKQFEALITEHQQIIYKVCYMYATDDYTLDELYQESVINLWKGYAHFREESKASTWIYRIAMNTCISYFRKSSSRPQTVPLSFDLEATLMDDKEGSYYLQELYRMISKLGKMERALILLWLDERPYQEISDILGISLTNVGTRLNRVKEKLKEMSNN
;
A
#
# COMPACT_ATOMS: atom_id res chain seq x y z
N MET A 1 -2.94 -5.01 31.15
CA MET A 1 -3.30 -5.95 30.04
C MET A 1 -2.12 -6.89 29.82
N ASN A 2 -2.38 -8.18 29.81
CA ASN A 2 -1.27 -9.12 29.63
C ASN A 2 -0.93 -9.29 28.14
N THR A 3 0.21 -9.93 27.88
CA THR A 3 0.72 -10.08 26.51
C THR A 3 -0.23 -10.85 25.60
N LYS A 4 -0.91 -11.86 26.13
CA LYS A 4 -1.86 -12.66 25.36
C LYS A 4 -3.05 -11.85 24.87
N ASP A 5 -3.57 -10.97 25.72
CA ASP A 5 -4.69 -10.10 25.36
C ASP A 5 -4.26 -9.11 24.28
N LEU A 6 -3.05 -8.58 24.42
CA LEU A 6 -2.48 -7.65 23.45
C LEU A 6 -2.30 -8.32 22.09
N GLU A 7 -1.80 -9.56 22.10
CA GLU A 7 -1.61 -10.35 20.88
C GLU A 7 -2.94 -10.61 20.17
N LYS A 8 -3.97 -10.96 20.92
CA LYS A 8 -5.29 -11.21 20.35
C LYS A 8 -5.91 -9.96 19.74
N GLN A 9 -5.77 -8.82 20.42
CA GLN A 9 -6.26 -7.55 19.90
C GLN A 9 -5.52 -7.16 18.61
N PHE A 10 -4.21 -7.33 18.61
CA PHE A 10 -3.39 -7.04 17.45
C PHE A 10 -3.76 -7.95 16.28
N GLU A 11 -3.90 -9.23 16.52
CA GLU A 11 -4.27 -10.21 15.51
C GLU A 11 -5.62 -9.85 14.86
N ALA A 12 -6.59 -9.47 15.69
CA ALA A 12 -7.90 -9.05 15.20
C ALA A 12 -7.78 -7.79 14.33
N LEU A 13 -6.96 -6.84 14.74
CA LEU A 13 -6.74 -5.60 14.00
C LEU A 13 -6.11 -5.88 12.63
N ILE A 14 -5.08 -6.72 12.60
CA ILE A 14 -4.40 -7.07 11.36
C ILE A 14 -5.35 -7.82 10.43
N THR A 15 -6.13 -8.76 10.95
CA THR A 15 -7.08 -9.51 10.15
C THR A 15 -8.13 -8.59 9.52
N GLU A 16 -8.61 -7.62 10.29
CA GLU A 16 -9.59 -6.65 9.79
C GLU A 16 -9.02 -5.79 8.66
N HIS A 17 -7.73 -5.47 8.70
CA HIS A 17 -7.09 -4.56 7.74
C HIS A 17 -6.07 -5.25 6.84
N GLN A 18 -6.11 -6.57 6.72
CA GLN A 18 -5.10 -7.32 5.97
C GLN A 18 -5.04 -6.92 4.50
N GLN A 19 -6.15 -6.48 3.92
CA GLN A 19 -6.19 -6.08 2.50
C GLN A 19 -5.37 -4.82 2.25
N ILE A 20 -5.34 -3.91 3.21
CA ILE A 20 -4.50 -2.71 3.12
C ILE A 20 -3.03 -3.12 3.01
N ILE A 21 -2.60 -4.01 3.91
CA ILE A 21 -1.21 -4.48 3.94
C ILE A 21 -0.88 -5.19 2.62
N TYR A 22 -1.78 -6.05 2.15
CA TYR A 22 -1.60 -6.78 0.89
C TYR A 22 -1.45 -5.83 -0.30
N LYS A 23 -2.33 -4.84 -0.42
CA LYS A 23 -2.28 -3.88 -1.54
C LYS A 23 -0.96 -3.13 -1.56
N VAL A 24 -0.53 -2.65 -0.41
CA VAL A 24 0.74 -1.91 -0.30
C VAL A 24 1.91 -2.81 -0.69
N CYS A 25 1.97 -4.00 -0.12
CA CYS A 25 3.06 -4.93 -0.40
C CYS A 25 3.09 -5.36 -1.87
N TYR A 26 1.92 -5.56 -2.47
CA TYR A 26 1.81 -5.90 -3.89
C TYR A 26 2.43 -4.81 -4.76
N MET A 27 2.20 -3.55 -4.40
CA MET A 27 2.72 -2.41 -5.17
C MET A 27 4.24 -2.28 -5.14
N TYR A 28 4.88 -2.80 -4.08
CA TYR A 28 6.32 -2.61 -3.90
C TYR A 28 7.14 -3.89 -3.99
N ALA A 29 6.51 -5.03 -4.24
CA ALA A 29 7.22 -6.30 -4.33
C ALA A 29 8.20 -6.31 -5.51
N THR A 30 9.38 -6.85 -5.27
CA THR A 30 10.43 -7.03 -6.28
C THR A 30 10.97 -8.44 -6.17
N ASP A 31 11.87 -8.81 -7.10
CA ASP A 31 12.52 -10.11 -7.02
C ASP A 31 13.42 -10.23 -5.78
N ASP A 32 13.96 -9.10 -5.31
CA ASP A 32 14.77 -9.09 -4.08
C ASP A 32 13.94 -9.25 -2.82
N TYR A 33 12.73 -8.67 -2.81
CA TYR A 33 11.84 -8.67 -1.65
C TYR A 33 10.43 -9.01 -2.13
N THR A 34 10.03 -10.25 -1.88
CA THR A 34 8.74 -10.76 -2.35
C THR A 34 7.57 -10.15 -1.58
N LEU A 35 6.37 -10.34 -2.12
CA LEU A 35 5.13 -9.92 -1.47
C LEU A 35 5.04 -10.48 -0.04
N ASP A 36 5.32 -11.78 0.12
CA ASP A 36 5.23 -12.43 1.43
C ASP A 36 6.25 -11.87 2.42
N GLU A 37 7.47 -11.62 1.96
CA GLU A 37 8.50 -11.04 2.81
C GLU A 37 8.12 -9.63 3.28
N LEU A 38 7.63 -8.81 2.36
CA LEU A 38 7.19 -7.45 2.70
C LEU A 38 5.99 -7.47 3.64
N TYR A 39 5.08 -8.41 3.43
CA TYR A 39 3.93 -8.56 4.32
C TYR A 39 4.38 -8.90 5.74
N GLN A 40 5.26 -9.88 5.88
CA GLN A 40 5.80 -10.28 7.18
C GLN A 40 6.52 -9.13 7.87
N GLU A 41 7.38 -8.42 7.13
CA GLU A 41 8.11 -7.29 7.69
C GLU A 41 7.17 -6.16 8.12
N SER A 42 6.12 -5.92 7.34
CA SER A 42 5.12 -4.92 7.70
C SER A 42 4.40 -5.29 9.00
N VAL A 43 4.01 -6.56 9.13
CA VAL A 43 3.33 -7.04 10.34
C VAL A 43 4.26 -6.93 11.56
N ILE A 44 5.54 -7.30 11.39
CA ILE A 44 6.52 -7.17 12.46
C ILE A 44 6.64 -5.71 12.92
N ASN A 45 6.74 -4.78 11.98
CA ASN A 45 6.85 -3.36 12.31
C ASN A 45 5.56 -2.82 12.95
N LEU A 46 4.41 -3.29 12.50
CA LEU A 46 3.13 -2.94 13.12
C LEU A 46 3.08 -3.44 14.57
N TRP A 47 3.53 -4.67 14.79
CA TRP A 47 3.57 -5.23 16.15
C TRP A 47 4.48 -4.41 17.07
N LYS A 48 5.66 -4.03 16.57
CA LYS A 48 6.59 -3.20 17.34
C LYS A 48 5.99 -1.85 17.71
N GLY A 49 5.17 -1.28 16.85
CA GLY A 49 4.54 0.01 17.08
C GLY A 49 3.21 -0.06 17.83
N TYR A 50 2.65 -1.25 17.96
CA TYR A 50 1.29 -1.39 18.50
C TYR A 50 1.15 -0.91 19.95
N ALA A 51 2.17 -1.17 20.77
CA ALA A 51 2.16 -0.72 22.17
C ALA A 51 2.10 0.80 22.29
N HIS A 52 2.54 1.52 21.27
CA HIS A 52 2.56 2.98 21.23
C HIS A 52 1.43 3.58 20.40
N PHE A 53 0.60 2.73 19.77
CA PHE A 53 -0.55 3.19 19.02
C PHE A 53 -1.62 3.70 19.98
N ARG A 54 -1.94 4.99 19.91
CA ARG A 54 -2.83 5.65 20.87
C ARG A 54 -4.18 6.05 20.28
N GLU A 55 -4.50 5.52 19.12
CA GLU A 55 -5.76 5.81 18.42
C GLU A 55 -5.96 7.31 18.15
N GLU A 56 -4.86 8.07 18.05
CA GLU A 56 -4.89 9.48 17.66
C GLU A 56 -5.25 9.65 16.19
N SER A 57 -5.14 8.58 15.42
CA SER A 57 -5.56 8.52 14.02
C SER A 57 -6.37 7.25 13.82
N LYS A 58 -7.04 7.14 12.67
CA LYS A 58 -7.74 5.91 12.32
C LYS A 58 -6.74 4.76 12.25
N ALA A 59 -7.17 3.56 12.63
CA ALA A 59 -6.33 2.37 12.54
C ALA A 59 -5.82 2.17 11.11
N SER A 60 -6.69 2.38 10.11
CA SER A 60 -6.30 2.24 8.70
C SER A 60 -5.18 3.22 8.33
N THR A 61 -5.24 4.46 8.81
CA THR A 61 -4.19 5.46 8.56
C THR A 61 -2.85 5.02 9.13
N TRP A 62 -2.87 4.55 10.36
CA TRP A 62 -1.67 4.05 11.04
C TRP A 62 -1.07 2.84 10.30
N ILE A 63 -1.92 1.91 9.89
CA ILE A 63 -1.48 0.71 9.16
C ILE A 63 -0.87 1.09 7.81
N TYR A 64 -1.52 1.99 7.05
CA TYR A 64 -0.96 2.48 5.80
C TYR A 64 0.41 3.09 5.99
N ARG A 65 0.55 3.96 7.01
CA ARG A 65 1.83 4.65 7.27
C ARG A 65 2.95 3.65 7.50
N ILE A 66 2.75 2.68 8.37
CA ILE A 66 3.79 1.71 8.70
C ILE A 66 4.08 0.76 7.54
N ALA A 67 3.04 0.25 6.89
CA ALA A 67 3.22 -0.66 5.75
C ALA A 67 3.94 0.05 4.60
N MET A 68 3.55 1.28 4.27
CA MET A 68 4.21 2.03 3.20
C MET A 68 5.66 2.36 3.53
N ASN A 69 5.92 2.82 4.75
CA ASN A 69 7.29 3.11 5.15
C ASN A 69 8.17 1.87 5.09
N THR A 70 7.64 0.72 5.50
CA THR A 70 8.36 -0.54 5.43
C THR A 70 8.67 -0.88 3.97
N CYS A 71 7.66 -0.88 3.12
CA CYS A 71 7.81 -1.26 1.71
C CYS A 71 8.70 -0.29 0.95
N ILE A 72 8.55 1.01 1.18
CA ILE A 72 9.39 2.02 0.52
C ILE A 72 10.85 1.84 0.93
N SER A 73 11.10 1.52 2.20
CA SER A 73 12.45 1.28 2.68
C SER A 73 13.12 0.11 1.96
N TYR A 74 12.39 -1.00 1.82
CA TYR A 74 12.92 -2.18 1.11
C TYR A 74 13.01 -1.94 -0.40
N PHE A 75 12.05 -1.24 -0.98
CA PHE A 75 12.08 -0.89 -2.41
C PHE A 75 13.31 -0.07 -2.75
N ARG A 76 13.69 0.85 -1.86
CA ARG A 76 14.89 1.68 -2.03
C ARG A 76 16.17 0.84 -2.07
N LYS A 77 16.19 -0.29 -1.35
CA LYS A 77 17.35 -1.18 -1.29
C LYS A 77 17.39 -2.17 -2.44
N SER A 78 16.27 -2.34 -3.15
CA SER A 78 16.16 -3.33 -4.20
C SER A 78 16.82 -2.83 -5.48
N SER A 79 17.58 -3.72 -6.15
CA SER A 79 18.13 -3.48 -7.48
C SER A 79 17.39 -4.30 -8.55
N SER A 80 16.47 -5.15 -8.12
CA SER A 80 15.71 -6.03 -9.01
C SER A 80 14.52 -5.33 -9.64
N ARG A 81 14.02 -5.91 -10.71
CA ARG A 81 12.81 -5.45 -11.37
C ARG A 81 11.60 -5.74 -10.47
N PRO A 82 10.52 -4.95 -10.60
CA PRO A 82 9.29 -5.26 -9.88
C PRO A 82 8.85 -6.70 -10.14
N GLN A 83 8.41 -7.36 -9.09
CA GLN A 83 7.94 -8.73 -9.19
C GLN A 83 6.63 -8.77 -9.95
N THR A 84 6.57 -9.62 -10.97
CA THR A 84 5.34 -9.83 -11.73
C THR A 84 4.59 -10.98 -11.07
N VAL A 85 3.68 -10.66 -10.15
CA VAL A 85 2.83 -11.65 -9.51
C VAL A 85 1.39 -11.40 -9.93
N PRO A 86 0.64 -12.47 -10.25
CA PRO A 86 -0.80 -12.31 -10.47
C PRO A 86 -1.44 -11.78 -9.21
N LEU A 87 -2.48 -10.96 -9.35
CA LEU A 87 -3.28 -10.56 -8.20
C LEU A 87 -3.75 -11.82 -7.49
N SER A 88 -3.67 -11.81 -6.15
CA SER A 88 -4.17 -12.94 -5.39
C SER A 88 -5.67 -13.09 -5.64
N PHE A 89 -6.15 -14.33 -5.59
CA PHE A 89 -7.56 -14.61 -5.80
C PHE A 89 -8.45 -13.76 -4.88
N ASP A 90 -8.04 -13.64 -3.62
CA ASP A 90 -8.80 -12.88 -2.64
C ASP A 90 -8.87 -11.39 -2.98
N LEU A 91 -7.77 -10.83 -3.48
CA LEU A 91 -7.74 -9.43 -3.87
C LEU A 91 -8.61 -9.19 -5.10
N GLU A 92 -8.55 -10.07 -6.08
CA GLU A 92 -9.41 -9.99 -7.28
C GLU A 92 -10.88 -10.11 -6.90
N ALA A 93 -11.23 -11.07 -6.05
CA ALA A 93 -12.61 -11.27 -5.63
C ALA A 93 -13.16 -10.06 -4.87
N THR A 94 -12.30 -9.35 -4.15
CA THR A 94 -12.69 -8.18 -3.38
C THR A 94 -12.85 -6.93 -4.26
N LEU A 95 -11.96 -6.79 -5.25
CA LEU A 95 -11.89 -5.57 -6.05
C LEU A 95 -12.69 -5.66 -7.35
N MET A 96 -12.81 -6.84 -7.93
CA MET A 96 -13.44 -7.01 -9.24
C MET A 96 -14.35 -8.24 -9.26
N ASP A 97 -15.51 -8.09 -9.87
CA ASP A 97 -16.49 -9.16 -9.98
C ASP A 97 -16.44 -9.90 -11.32
N ASP A 98 -15.70 -9.40 -12.31
CA ASP A 98 -15.68 -9.97 -13.64
C ASP A 98 -14.27 -10.02 -14.24
N LYS A 99 -14.12 -10.80 -15.34
CA LYS A 99 -12.84 -10.98 -16.02
C LYS A 99 -12.36 -9.70 -16.72
N GLU A 100 -13.29 -8.93 -17.25
CA GLU A 100 -12.98 -7.69 -17.95
C GLU A 100 -12.42 -6.67 -16.96
N GLY A 101 -13.09 -6.52 -15.81
CA GLY A 101 -12.61 -5.64 -14.76
C GLY A 101 -11.25 -6.07 -14.22
N SER A 102 -11.03 -7.37 -14.08
CA SER A 102 -9.74 -7.89 -13.64
C SER A 102 -8.62 -7.56 -14.64
N TYR A 103 -8.92 -7.64 -15.95
CA TYR A 103 -7.96 -7.26 -16.99
C TYR A 103 -7.57 -5.79 -16.87
N TYR A 104 -8.54 -4.90 -16.74
CA TYR A 104 -8.26 -3.47 -16.59
C TYR A 104 -7.49 -3.17 -15.33
N LEU A 105 -7.78 -3.87 -14.25
CA LEU A 105 -7.06 -3.71 -13.00
C LEU A 105 -5.60 -4.14 -13.13
N GLN A 106 -5.35 -5.27 -13.78
CA GLN A 106 -3.99 -5.75 -14.04
C GLN A 106 -3.21 -4.75 -14.88
N GLU A 107 -3.85 -4.20 -15.92
CA GLU A 107 -3.23 -3.20 -16.78
C GLU A 107 -2.87 -1.94 -16.00
N LEU A 108 -3.76 -1.51 -15.11
CA LEU A 108 -3.52 -0.37 -14.26
C LEU A 108 -2.32 -0.61 -13.34
N TYR A 109 -2.26 -1.77 -12.69
CA TYR A 109 -1.13 -2.13 -11.83
C TYR A 109 0.17 -2.21 -12.63
N ARG A 110 0.11 -2.68 -13.85
CA ARG A 110 1.29 -2.73 -14.72
C ARG A 110 1.82 -1.32 -14.98
N MET A 111 0.94 -0.37 -15.25
CA MET A 111 1.35 1.03 -15.45
C MET A 111 1.90 1.62 -14.17
N ILE A 112 1.26 1.36 -13.04
CA ILE A 112 1.71 1.84 -11.74
C ILE A 112 3.10 1.31 -11.40
N SER A 113 3.42 0.07 -11.81
CA SER A 113 4.72 -0.54 -11.54
C SER A 113 5.88 0.23 -12.20
N LYS A 114 5.59 1.09 -13.16
CA LYS A 114 6.59 1.93 -13.82
C LYS A 114 6.84 3.26 -13.09
N LEU A 115 6.05 3.54 -12.07
CA LEU A 115 6.18 4.77 -11.28
C LEU A 115 7.22 4.61 -10.18
N GLY A 116 7.74 5.74 -9.72
CA GLY A 116 8.65 5.77 -8.58
C GLY A 116 7.92 5.46 -7.27
N LYS A 117 8.70 5.30 -6.20
CA LYS A 117 8.19 4.87 -4.89
C LYS A 117 7.12 5.81 -4.32
N MET A 118 7.36 7.12 -4.38
CA MET A 118 6.41 8.09 -3.83
C MET A 118 5.17 8.23 -4.73
N GLU A 119 5.38 8.15 -6.04
CA GLU A 119 4.28 8.24 -6.99
C GLU A 119 3.31 7.07 -6.83
N ARG A 120 3.84 5.87 -6.58
CA ARG A 120 3.02 4.68 -6.30
C ARG A 120 2.17 4.86 -5.05
N ALA A 121 2.78 5.40 -3.98
CA ALA A 121 2.07 5.64 -2.74
C ALA A 121 0.91 6.61 -2.94
N LEU A 122 1.17 7.69 -3.65
CA LEU A 122 0.15 8.72 -3.90
C LEU A 122 -1.04 8.14 -4.68
N ILE A 123 -0.76 7.43 -5.78
CA ILE A 123 -1.85 6.92 -6.61
C ILE A 123 -2.61 5.79 -5.91
N LEU A 124 -1.93 4.96 -5.13
CA LEU A 124 -2.60 3.90 -4.39
C LEU A 124 -3.60 4.47 -3.39
N LEU A 125 -3.19 5.49 -2.63
CA LEU A 125 -4.06 6.13 -1.65
C LEU A 125 -5.23 6.86 -2.32
N TRP A 126 -4.99 7.48 -3.46
CA TRP A 126 -6.04 8.14 -4.21
C TRP A 126 -7.06 7.12 -4.74
N LEU A 127 -6.60 6.01 -5.29
CA LEU A 127 -7.48 4.94 -5.77
C LEU A 127 -8.30 4.31 -4.65
N ASP A 128 -7.77 4.31 -3.43
CA ASP A 128 -8.49 3.85 -2.24
C ASP A 128 -9.39 4.94 -1.65
N GLU A 129 -9.56 6.03 -2.39
CA GLU A 129 -10.47 7.13 -2.04
C GLU A 129 -10.15 7.80 -0.71
N ARG A 130 -8.86 7.82 -0.34
CA ARG A 130 -8.44 8.52 0.88
C ARG A 130 -8.44 10.03 0.65
N PRO A 131 -8.98 10.81 1.59
CA PRO A 131 -8.95 12.28 1.47
C PRO A 131 -7.51 12.80 1.43
N TYR A 132 -7.30 13.92 0.77
CA TYR A 132 -5.97 14.53 0.64
C TYR A 132 -5.31 14.78 1.99
N GLN A 133 -6.08 15.17 3.01
CA GLN A 133 -5.54 15.38 4.35
C GLN A 133 -4.97 14.08 4.91
N GLU A 134 -5.68 12.97 4.72
CA GLU A 134 -5.20 11.68 5.20
C GLU A 134 -3.96 11.23 4.42
N ILE A 135 -3.92 11.46 3.11
CA ILE A 135 -2.74 11.17 2.29
C ILE A 135 -1.54 11.98 2.81
N SER A 136 -1.77 13.25 3.10
CA SER A 136 -0.74 14.12 3.70
C SER A 136 -0.22 13.53 5.00
N ASP A 137 -1.11 13.08 5.87
CA ASP A 137 -0.75 12.50 7.16
C ASP A 137 0.01 11.18 7.00
N ILE A 138 -0.40 10.34 6.06
CA ILE A 138 0.25 9.05 5.82
C ILE A 138 1.66 9.24 5.27
N LEU A 139 1.82 10.12 4.28
CA LEU A 139 3.07 10.27 3.56
C LEU A 139 4.02 11.30 4.15
N GLY A 140 3.53 12.13 5.07
CA GLY A 140 4.37 13.15 5.70
C GLY A 140 4.76 14.29 4.76
N ILE A 141 3.89 14.62 3.80
CA ILE A 141 4.10 15.76 2.89
C ILE A 141 2.95 16.76 3.08
N SER A 142 3.14 17.98 2.63
CA SER A 142 2.13 19.01 2.78
C SER A 142 0.90 18.72 1.94
N LEU A 143 -0.23 19.26 2.36
CA LEU A 143 -1.50 19.11 1.62
C LEU A 143 -1.36 19.65 0.19
N THR A 144 -0.69 20.77 0.01
CA THR A 144 -0.45 21.35 -1.31
C THR A 144 0.37 20.40 -2.18
N ASN A 145 1.41 19.78 -1.61
CA ASN A 145 2.23 18.81 -2.32
C ASN A 145 1.46 17.57 -2.73
N VAL A 146 0.50 17.12 -1.90
CA VAL A 146 -0.36 15.99 -2.28
C VAL A 146 -1.07 16.31 -3.60
N GLY A 147 -1.74 17.45 -3.67
CA GLY A 147 -2.48 17.85 -4.87
C GLY A 147 -1.59 17.98 -6.09
N THR A 148 -0.47 18.71 -5.94
CA THR A 148 0.45 18.97 -7.06
C THR A 148 1.05 17.67 -7.60
N ARG A 149 1.57 16.83 -6.71
CA ARG A 149 2.22 15.58 -7.11
C ARG A 149 1.23 14.58 -7.66
N LEU A 150 0.04 14.50 -7.07
CA LEU A 150 -0.99 13.58 -7.52
C LEU A 150 -1.46 13.92 -8.93
N ASN A 151 -1.63 15.21 -9.23
CA ASN A 151 -1.98 15.64 -10.58
C ASN A 151 -0.93 15.22 -11.60
N ARG A 152 0.36 15.33 -11.25
CA ARG A 152 1.45 14.89 -12.12
C ARG A 152 1.41 13.38 -12.35
N VAL A 153 1.13 12.61 -11.32
CA VAL A 153 1.04 11.15 -11.43
C VAL A 153 -0.12 10.76 -12.35
N LYS A 154 -1.27 11.41 -12.17
CA LYS A 154 -2.44 11.15 -13.02
C LYS A 154 -2.13 11.44 -14.49
N GLU A 155 -1.42 12.53 -14.76
CA GLU A 155 -1.02 12.87 -16.14
C GLU A 155 -0.07 11.81 -16.71
N LYS A 156 0.89 11.34 -15.93
CA LYS A 156 1.79 10.27 -16.37
C LYS A 156 1.03 9.01 -16.73
N LEU A 157 0.07 8.62 -15.90
CA LEU A 157 -0.73 7.43 -16.15
C LEU A 157 -1.58 7.58 -17.41
N LYS A 158 -2.13 8.76 -17.60
CA LYS A 158 -2.92 9.09 -18.79
C LYS A 158 -2.07 8.96 -20.07
N GLU A 159 -0.85 9.47 -20.03
CA GLU A 159 0.08 9.37 -21.16
C GLU A 159 0.44 7.91 -21.45
N MET A 160 0.68 7.11 -20.40
CA MET A 160 0.97 5.69 -20.58
C MET A 160 -0.19 4.93 -21.19
N SER A 161 -1.44 5.29 -20.84
CA SER A 161 -2.61 4.61 -21.36
C SER A 161 -2.89 4.95 -22.83
N ASN A 162 -2.37 6.08 -23.31
CA ASN A 162 -2.54 6.53 -24.69
C ASN A 162 -1.48 5.97 -25.64
N ASN A 163 -0.47 5.32 -25.08
CA ASN A 163 0.60 4.67 -25.88
C ASN A 163 0.34 3.14 -26.07
#